data_b5f2fc509a4f53d61f9d225282c6e026
#
_entry.id   b5f2fc509a4f53d61f9d225282c6e026
#
_cell.length_a   1.000
_cell.length_b   1.000
_cell.length_c   1.000
_cell.angle_alpha   90.00
_cell.angle_beta   90.00
_cell.angle_gamma   90.00
#
_symmetry.space_group_name_H-M   'P 1'
#
loop_
_entity.id
_entity.type
_entity.pdbx_description
1 polymer ?
#
loop_
_entity_poly.entity_id
_entity_poly.type
_entity_poly.pdbx_seq_one_letter_code
_entity_poly.pdbx_strand_id
1 'polypeptide(L)'
;MALYQEILFCQHFVKVPWVVENVAPYYEPLVAPTARVGRHLFWSSAPFEVEDIKRPAGFINQATLAGKEVLMDWLGIHFEQNIYLDGNHCPAQILRNAVHPRIGRQIFDQVTALGDG
;
A
#
# COMPACT_ATOMS: atom_id res chain seq x y z
N MET A 1 0.94 -13.96 -10.55
CA MET A 1 -0.09 -13.79 -11.61
C MET A 1 -1.49 -13.57 -11.08
N ALA A 2 -1.81 -14.04 -9.87
CA ALA A 2 -3.12 -13.79 -9.26
C ALA A 2 -3.45 -12.29 -9.16
N LEU A 3 -2.47 -11.46 -8.84
CA LEU A 3 -2.66 -10.01 -8.74
C LEU A 3 -3.24 -9.43 -10.04
N TYR A 4 -2.65 -9.75 -11.18
CA TYR A 4 -3.11 -9.19 -12.45
C TYR A 4 -4.44 -9.76 -12.90
N GLN A 5 -4.72 -11.00 -12.55
CA GLN A 5 -6.03 -11.59 -12.78
C GLN A 5 -7.11 -10.85 -12.00
N GLU A 6 -6.83 -10.51 -10.74
CA GLU A 6 -7.74 -9.74 -9.91
C GLU A 6 -7.96 -8.33 -10.45
N ILE A 7 -6.88 -7.66 -10.90
CA ILE A 7 -6.98 -6.33 -11.49
C ILE A 7 -7.85 -6.37 -12.75
N LEU A 8 -7.59 -7.31 -13.65
CA LEU A 8 -8.38 -7.45 -14.86
C LEU A 8 -9.84 -7.77 -14.56
N PHE A 9 -10.10 -8.62 -13.58
CA PHE A 9 -11.45 -8.91 -13.13
C PHE A 9 -12.15 -7.62 -12.66
N CYS A 10 -11.47 -6.83 -11.83
CA CYS A 10 -12.04 -5.57 -11.36
C CYS A 10 -12.35 -4.62 -12.51
N GLN A 11 -11.43 -4.48 -13.45
CA GLN A 11 -11.60 -3.57 -14.59
C GLN A 11 -12.79 -3.94 -15.45
N HIS A 12 -13.09 -5.24 -15.60
CA HIS A 12 -14.11 -5.71 -16.50
C HIS A 12 -15.46 -5.98 -15.84
N PHE A 13 -15.49 -6.34 -14.57
CA PHE A 13 -16.70 -6.86 -13.93
C PHE A 13 -17.17 -6.09 -12.72
N VAL A 14 -16.29 -5.37 -12.02
CA VAL A 14 -16.67 -4.68 -10.79
C VAL A 14 -17.20 -3.28 -11.13
N LYS A 15 -18.47 -3.02 -10.76
CA LYS A 15 -19.15 -1.77 -11.09
C LYS A 15 -19.22 -0.78 -9.93
N VAL A 16 -18.76 -1.18 -8.76
CA VAL A 16 -18.63 -0.29 -7.59
C VAL A 16 -17.19 0.22 -7.51
N PRO A 17 -16.93 1.28 -6.75
CA PRO A 17 -15.55 1.76 -6.56
C PRO A 17 -14.65 0.67 -6.01
N TRP A 18 -13.44 0.55 -6.57
CA TRP A 18 -12.48 -0.44 -6.14
C TRP A 18 -11.06 0.09 -6.23
N VAL A 19 -10.20 -0.43 -5.37
CA VAL A 19 -8.76 -0.15 -5.36
C VAL A 19 -8.03 -1.46 -5.07
N VAL A 20 -6.99 -1.74 -5.84
CA VAL A 20 -6.06 -2.85 -5.58
C VAL A 20 -4.69 -2.24 -5.34
N GLU A 21 -4.01 -2.68 -4.29
CA GLU A 21 -2.69 -2.19 -3.90
C GLU A 21 -1.69 -3.34 -3.91
N ASN A 22 -0.46 -3.05 -4.28
CA ASN A 22 0.66 -3.98 -4.13
C ASN A 22 1.96 -3.20 -4.00
N VAL A 23 2.92 -3.79 -3.29
CA VAL A 23 4.27 -3.24 -3.25
C VAL A 23 4.89 -3.36 -4.64
N ALA A 24 5.57 -2.31 -5.09
CA ALA A 24 6.14 -2.26 -6.43
C ALA A 24 7.11 -3.43 -6.64
N PRO A 25 6.91 -4.24 -7.71
CA PRO A 25 7.84 -5.32 -8.03
C PRO A 25 9.12 -4.78 -8.65
N TYR A 26 10.12 -5.64 -8.78
CA TYR A 26 11.37 -5.29 -9.43
C TYR A 26 11.28 -5.30 -10.96
N TYR A 27 10.19 -5.81 -11.50
CA TYR A 27 9.94 -5.88 -12.95
C TYR A 27 8.82 -4.90 -13.33
N GLU A 28 8.70 -4.62 -14.63
CA GLU A 28 7.64 -3.76 -15.14
C GLU A 28 6.28 -4.42 -14.97
N PRO A 29 5.29 -3.74 -14.37
CA PRO A 29 3.96 -4.32 -14.20
C PRO A 29 3.30 -4.70 -15.51
N LEU A 30 2.62 -5.86 -15.54
CA LEU A 30 1.90 -6.34 -16.72
C LEU A 30 0.69 -5.48 -17.04
N VAL A 31 0.06 -4.90 -16.04
CA VAL A 31 -1.03 -3.94 -16.19
C VAL A 31 -0.56 -2.62 -15.60
N ALA A 32 -0.66 -1.54 -16.39
CA ALA A 32 -0.19 -0.24 -15.95
C ALA A 32 -0.99 0.24 -14.73
N PRO A 33 -0.32 0.64 -13.63
CA PRO A 33 -1.02 1.12 -12.45
C PRO A 33 -1.65 2.49 -12.67
N THR A 34 -2.71 2.77 -11.92
CA THR A 34 -3.34 4.09 -11.91
C THR A 34 -2.41 5.12 -11.27
N ALA A 35 -1.72 4.73 -10.20
CA ALA A 35 -0.81 5.62 -9.49
C ALA A 35 0.28 4.84 -8.78
N ARG A 36 1.38 5.51 -8.49
CA ARG A 36 2.45 5.00 -7.64
C ARG A 36 2.64 5.98 -6.49
N VAL A 37 2.63 5.47 -5.26
CA VAL A 37 2.87 6.26 -4.06
C VAL A 37 4.00 5.58 -3.27
N GLY A 38 5.20 6.16 -3.31
CA GLY A 38 6.36 5.56 -2.69
C GLY A 38 6.66 4.17 -3.25
N ARG A 39 6.58 3.17 -2.40
CA ARG A 39 6.83 1.77 -2.77
C ARG A 39 5.58 1.02 -3.21
N HIS A 40 4.44 1.68 -3.24
CA HIS A 40 3.16 1.03 -3.52
C HIS A 40 2.62 1.41 -4.88
N LEU A 41 2.10 0.42 -5.59
CA LEU A 41 1.36 0.61 -6.82
C LEU A 41 -0.13 0.44 -6.53
N PHE A 42 -0.94 1.25 -7.20
CA PHE A 42 -2.39 1.22 -7.05
C PHE A 42 -3.06 1.10 -8.41
N TRP A 43 -4.03 0.23 -8.49
CA TRP A 43 -4.96 0.12 -9.61
C TRP A 43 -6.34 0.42 -9.06
N SER A 44 -7.05 1.35 -9.68
CA SER A 44 -8.32 1.80 -9.12
C SER A 44 -9.34 2.10 -10.21
N SER A 45 -10.61 2.11 -9.81
CA SER A 45 -11.73 2.42 -10.69
C SER A 45 -11.75 3.89 -11.11
N ALA A 46 -11.08 4.76 -10.36
CA ALA A 46 -11.03 6.20 -10.64
C ALA A 46 -9.64 6.75 -10.28
N PRO A 47 -9.18 7.81 -10.94
CA PRO A 47 -7.90 8.43 -10.58
C PRO A 47 -7.98 9.13 -9.23
N PHE A 48 -6.83 9.30 -8.59
CA PHE A 48 -6.72 10.01 -7.32
C PHE A 48 -5.37 10.70 -7.21
N GLU A 49 -5.30 11.68 -6.31
CA GLU A 49 -4.04 12.35 -5.95
C GLU A 49 -3.90 12.32 -4.43
N VAL A 50 -2.68 12.11 -3.95
CA VAL A 50 -2.38 12.04 -2.52
C VAL A 50 -1.21 12.94 -2.18
N GLU A 51 -1.12 13.32 -0.90
CA GLU A 51 0.03 14.07 -0.41
C GLU A 51 1.28 13.19 -0.37
N ASP A 52 2.44 13.83 -0.46
CA ASP A 52 3.72 13.12 -0.36
C ASP A 52 4.11 13.01 1.11
N ILE A 53 3.86 11.84 1.69
CA ILE A 53 4.27 11.53 3.06
C ILE A 53 5.55 10.72 2.99
N LYS A 54 6.67 11.37 3.34
CA LYS A 54 7.98 10.74 3.24
C LYS A 54 8.23 9.80 4.41
N ARG A 55 8.84 8.66 4.11
CA ARG A 55 9.30 7.74 5.14
C ARG A 55 10.47 8.33 5.91
N PRO A 56 10.63 7.94 7.18
CA PRO A 56 11.83 8.32 7.93
C PRO A 56 13.10 7.85 7.19
N ALA A 57 14.07 8.74 7.08
CA ALA A 57 15.32 8.44 6.38
C ALA A 57 16.11 7.37 7.14
N GLY A 58 16.80 6.50 6.39
CA GLY A 58 17.70 5.50 6.95
C GLY A 58 17.05 4.21 7.41
N PHE A 59 15.72 4.12 7.40
CA PHE A 59 15.02 2.94 7.91
C PHE A 59 14.52 1.98 6.83
N ILE A 60 14.66 2.32 5.58
CA ILE A 60 14.10 1.55 4.46
C ILE A 60 14.73 0.16 4.39
N ASN A 61 16.00 0.05 4.72
CA ASN A 61 16.76 -1.20 4.61
C ASN A 61 17.04 -1.87 5.96
N GLN A 62 16.50 -1.34 7.06
CA GLN A 62 16.76 -1.89 8.39
C GLN A 62 15.55 -2.65 8.90
N ALA A 63 15.61 -3.97 8.80
CA ALA A 63 14.61 -4.86 9.34
C ALA A 63 14.94 -5.20 10.81
N THR A 64 15.01 -4.19 11.67
CA THR A 64 15.37 -4.33 13.08
C THR A 64 14.20 -3.95 13.98
N LEU A 65 14.27 -4.37 15.26
CA LEU A 65 13.25 -4.00 16.24
C LEU A 65 13.22 -2.49 16.50
N ALA A 66 14.38 -1.81 16.43
CA ALA A 66 14.43 -0.35 16.53
C ALA A 66 13.69 0.30 15.36
N GLY A 67 13.86 -0.23 14.15
CA GLY A 67 13.14 0.23 12.98
C GLY A 67 11.63 0.02 13.10
N LYS A 68 11.22 -1.05 13.77
CA LYS A 68 9.80 -1.31 14.03
C LYS A 68 9.14 -0.17 14.80
N GLU A 69 9.76 0.31 15.87
CA GLU A 69 9.18 1.39 16.67
C GLU A 69 9.07 2.69 15.90
N VAL A 70 10.09 3.04 15.12
CA VAL A 70 10.05 4.24 14.28
C VAL A 70 8.94 4.14 13.25
N LEU A 71 8.75 2.98 12.64
CA LEU A 71 7.68 2.77 11.66
C LEU A 71 6.30 2.81 12.32
N MET A 72 6.15 2.23 13.52
CA MET A 72 4.89 2.30 14.26
C MET A 72 4.51 3.76 14.55
N ASP A 73 5.46 4.56 15.01
CA ASP A 73 5.22 5.97 15.29
C ASP A 73 4.86 6.74 14.03
N TRP A 74 5.58 6.50 12.95
CA TRP A 74 5.32 7.16 11.67
C TRP A 74 3.94 6.81 11.10
N LEU A 75 3.55 5.53 11.19
CA LEU A 75 2.26 5.05 10.71
C LEU A 75 1.11 5.36 11.66
N GLY A 76 1.40 5.58 12.96
CA GLY A 76 0.37 5.71 13.97
C GLY A 76 -0.29 4.40 14.33
N ILE A 77 0.35 3.28 14.02
CA ILE A 77 -0.14 1.92 14.30
C ILE A 77 0.78 1.29 15.33
N HIS A 78 0.21 0.88 16.48
CA HIS A 78 1.00 0.30 17.57
C HIS A 78 0.46 -1.06 17.96
N PHE A 79 1.36 -2.02 18.15
CA PHE A 79 1.03 -3.32 18.71
C PHE A 79 2.17 -3.77 19.62
N GLU A 80 1.82 -4.50 20.69
CA GLU A 80 2.78 -4.89 21.72
C GLU A 80 3.58 -6.13 21.35
N GLN A 81 2.98 -7.03 20.56
CA GLN A 81 3.60 -8.29 20.19
C GLN A 81 4.32 -8.17 18.87
N ASN A 82 5.43 -8.91 18.75
CA ASN A 82 6.09 -9.07 17.46
C ASN A 82 5.32 -10.07 16.61
N ILE A 83 4.97 -9.65 15.39
CA ILE A 83 4.21 -10.47 14.46
C ILE A 83 5.16 -11.00 13.40
N TYR A 84 5.22 -12.32 13.28
CA TYR A 84 6.02 -13.02 12.28
C TYR A 84 5.08 -13.74 11.33
N LEU A 85 5.17 -13.40 10.03
CA LEU A 85 4.42 -14.09 8.98
C LEU A 85 5.34 -15.08 8.27
N ASP A 86 4.75 -16.05 7.58
CA ASP A 86 5.50 -17.00 6.77
C ASP A 86 6.41 -16.27 5.78
N GLY A 87 7.70 -16.60 5.77
CA GLY A 87 8.68 -15.94 4.92
C GLY A 87 9.13 -14.57 5.40
N ASN A 88 8.64 -14.11 6.53
CA ASN A 88 8.99 -12.84 7.13
C ASN A 88 9.75 -13.06 8.43
N HIS A 89 11.03 -12.71 8.45
CA HIS A 89 11.90 -12.92 9.60
C HIS A 89 12.04 -11.69 10.50
N CYS A 90 11.32 -10.60 10.20
CA CYS A 90 11.38 -9.39 11.00
C CYS A 90 10.00 -8.76 11.17
N PRO A 91 9.59 -8.45 12.42
CA PRO A 91 8.28 -7.80 12.66
C PRO A 91 8.13 -6.45 11.95
N ALA A 92 9.23 -5.75 11.67
CA ALA A 92 9.19 -4.48 10.96
C ALA A 92 8.76 -4.64 9.50
N GLN A 93 8.83 -5.84 8.93
CA GLN A 93 8.49 -6.06 7.52
C GLN A 93 7.03 -5.77 7.24
N ILE A 94 6.13 -6.12 8.16
CA ILE A 94 4.70 -5.81 8.02
C ILE A 94 4.51 -4.30 7.93
N LEU A 95 5.17 -3.55 8.79
CA LEU A 95 5.07 -2.09 8.82
C LEU A 95 5.71 -1.44 7.61
N ARG A 96 6.82 -2.01 7.12
CA ARG A 96 7.49 -1.51 5.91
C ARG A 96 6.62 -1.63 4.67
N ASN A 97 5.77 -2.64 4.62
CA ASN A 97 4.88 -2.90 3.50
C ASN A 97 3.50 -2.27 3.67
N ALA A 98 3.21 -1.67 4.81
CA ALA A 98 1.92 -1.05 5.06
C ALA A 98 1.78 0.29 4.31
N VAL A 99 0.57 0.56 3.84
CA VAL A 99 0.22 1.88 3.29
C VAL A 99 -0.02 2.81 4.48
N HIS A 100 0.54 4.02 4.43
CA HIS A 100 0.30 5.00 5.48
C HIS A 100 -1.21 5.28 5.57
N PRO A 101 -1.82 5.26 6.78
CA PRO A 101 -3.27 5.42 6.92
C PRO A 101 -3.82 6.71 6.32
N ARG A 102 -3.07 7.81 6.37
CA ARG A 102 -3.50 9.07 5.74
C ARG A 102 -3.59 8.94 4.22
N ILE A 103 -2.65 8.22 3.61
CA ILE A 103 -2.67 7.95 2.17
C ILE A 103 -3.87 7.07 1.83
N GLY A 104 -4.07 5.98 2.59
CA GLY A 104 -5.20 5.09 2.39
C GLY A 104 -6.54 5.82 2.50
N ARG A 105 -6.68 6.73 3.47
CA ARG A 105 -7.89 7.53 3.64
C ARG A 105 -8.12 8.47 2.46
N GLN A 106 -7.08 9.13 1.98
CA GLN A 106 -7.19 10.04 0.83
C GLN A 106 -7.63 9.27 -0.42
N ILE A 107 -7.05 8.09 -0.65
CA ILE A 107 -7.43 7.25 -1.79
C ILE A 107 -8.89 6.81 -1.66
N PHE A 108 -9.28 6.30 -0.50
CA PHE A 108 -10.65 5.84 -0.25
C PHE A 108 -11.66 6.95 -0.51
N ASP A 109 -11.43 8.13 0.06
CA ASP A 109 -12.36 9.25 -0.05
C ASP A 109 -12.52 9.70 -1.52
N GLN A 110 -11.43 9.75 -2.27
CA GLN A 110 -11.47 10.21 -3.67
C GLN A 110 -12.10 9.17 -4.59
N VAL A 111 -11.72 7.91 -4.45
CA VAL A 111 -12.22 6.85 -5.33
C VAL A 111 -13.71 6.61 -5.10
N THR A 112 -14.16 6.64 -3.84
CA THR A 112 -15.60 6.48 -3.54
C THR A 112 -16.41 7.68 -4.00
N ALA A 113 -15.90 8.89 -3.83
CA ALA A 113 -16.61 10.10 -4.28
C ALA A 113 -16.82 10.12 -5.80
N LEU A 114 -15.78 9.75 -6.56
CA LEU A 114 -15.88 9.69 -8.03
C LEU A 114 -16.74 8.52 -8.50
N GLY A 115 -16.74 7.41 -7.74
CA GLY A 115 -17.57 6.26 -8.07
C GLY A 115 -19.06 6.50 -7.87
N ASP A 116 -19.42 7.41 -6.97
CA ASP A 116 -20.81 7.75 -6.67
C ASP A 116 -21.41 8.76 -7.64
N GLY A 117 -20.57 9.34 -8.45
CA GLY A 117 -20.99 10.30 -9.47
C GLY A 117 -21.41 9.62 -10.75
#